data_3c7c4ae1c7b8829fe4b9a7e0e84373e7
#
_entry.id   3c7c4ae1c7b8829fe4b9a7e0e84373e7
#
_cell.length_a   1.000
_cell.length_b   1.000
_cell.length_c   1.000
_cell.angle_alpha   90.00
_cell.angle_beta   90.00
_cell.angle_gamma   90.00
#
_symmetry.space_group_name_H-M   'P 1'
#
loop_
_entity.id
_entity.type
_entity.pdbx_description
1 polymer ?
#
loop_
_entity_poly.entity_id
_entity_poly.type
_entity_poly.pdbx_seq_one_letter_code
_entity_poly.pdbx_strand_id
1 'polypeptide(L)'
;MNAKPLAAILALVLANAVYAADSSGPAARADPVMDRYNAAAERQDWKSAAGTMSEALGANPRNADYHNLYAYALRRSGSGDMDVVFKHYNEALRLDPKHRGAHEYLGEAYLMVGNVAKAKEHLSTLDKICFFGCSEYDDLKKAQ
;
A
#
# COMPACT_ATOMS: atom_id res chain seq x y z
N MET A 1 85.12 -27.87 3.71
CA MET A 1 83.87 -28.62 3.68
C MET A 1 82.77 -27.62 4.04
N ASN A 2 82.07 -27.11 3.03
CA ASN A 2 81.19 -25.96 3.15
C ASN A 2 79.75 -26.44 3.11
N ALA A 3 79.05 -26.34 4.23
CA ALA A 3 77.65 -26.56 4.29
C ALA A 3 76.93 -25.21 4.14
N LYS A 4 76.16 -25.04 3.09
CA LYS A 4 75.25 -23.85 2.89
C LYS A 4 73.97 -24.11 3.59
N PRO A 5 73.42 -23.14 4.31
CA PRO A 5 72.06 -23.26 4.83
C PRO A 5 71.01 -22.94 3.74
N LEU A 6 69.99 -23.78 3.60
CA LEU A 6 68.80 -23.51 2.81
C LEU A 6 67.98 -22.49 3.54
N ALA A 7 67.67 -21.34 2.89
CA ALA A 7 66.76 -20.40 3.33
C ALA A 7 65.30 -20.85 2.96
N ALA A 8 64.52 -21.20 3.96
CA ALA A 8 63.11 -21.48 3.79
C ALA A 8 62.35 -20.15 3.62
N ILE A 9 61.82 -19.93 2.41
CA ILE A 9 60.92 -18.77 2.12
C ILE A 9 59.53 -19.16 2.60
N LEU A 10 59.12 -18.57 3.71
CA LEU A 10 57.76 -18.68 4.23
C LEU A 10 56.86 -17.78 3.41
N ALA A 11 56.11 -18.29 2.47
CA ALA A 11 55.09 -17.53 1.73
C ALA A 11 53.90 -17.27 2.61
N LEU A 12 53.76 -16.03 3.06
CA LEU A 12 52.59 -15.53 3.80
C LEU A 12 51.45 -15.33 2.82
N VAL A 13 50.53 -16.27 2.75
CA VAL A 13 49.26 -16.10 2.00
C VAL A 13 48.35 -15.25 2.82
N LEU A 14 48.28 -13.95 2.47
CA LEU A 14 47.25 -13.06 2.99
C LEU A 14 45.90 -13.44 2.34
N ALA A 15 45.08 -14.16 3.07
CA ALA A 15 43.68 -14.35 2.71
C ALA A 15 42.93 -13.04 2.87
N ASN A 16 42.73 -12.34 1.74
CA ASN A 16 41.79 -11.23 1.71
C ASN A 16 40.36 -11.78 1.85
N ALA A 17 39.83 -11.79 3.06
CA ALA A 17 38.42 -11.99 3.28
C ALA A 17 37.70 -10.75 2.74
N VAL A 18 37.14 -10.86 1.53
CA VAL A 18 36.19 -9.90 0.98
C VAL A 18 34.92 -10.05 1.82
N TYR A 19 34.78 -9.19 2.80
CA TYR A 19 33.46 -8.99 3.44
C TYR A 19 32.56 -8.38 2.38
N ALA A 20 31.77 -9.22 1.71
CA ALA A 20 30.60 -8.77 1.00
C ALA A 20 29.67 -8.17 2.07
N ALA A 21 29.69 -6.84 2.19
CA ALA A 21 28.69 -6.14 2.96
C ALA A 21 27.35 -6.45 2.28
N ASP A 22 26.57 -7.31 2.94
CA ASP A 22 25.18 -7.53 2.60
C ASP A 22 24.46 -6.18 2.78
N SER A 23 24.26 -5.48 1.66
CA SER A 23 23.54 -4.20 1.60
C SER A 23 22.01 -4.43 1.53
N SER A 24 21.51 -5.54 2.03
CA SER A 24 20.10 -5.68 2.36
C SER A 24 19.83 -4.74 3.53
N GLY A 25 19.50 -3.48 3.20
CA GLY A 25 18.86 -2.59 4.13
C GLY A 25 17.65 -3.29 4.73
N PRO A 26 17.14 -2.87 5.90
CA PRO A 26 16.02 -3.54 6.54
C PRO A 26 14.89 -3.61 5.50
N ALA A 27 14.56 -4.83 5.04
CA ALA A 27 13.39 -5.06 4.21
C ALA A 27 12.23 -4.33 4.92
N ALA A 28 11.54 -3.45 4.18
CA ALA A 28 10.39 -2.76 4.72
C ALA A 28 9.55 -3.81 5.45
N ARG A 29 9.37 -3.65 6.77
CA ARG A 29 8.65 -4.65 7.56
C ARG A 29 7.30 -4.82 6.90
N ALA A 30 7.03 -6.03 6.39
CA ALA A 30 5.73 -6.39 5.89
C ALA A 30 4.69 -5.99 6.95
N ASP A 31 3.67 -5.25 6.54
CA ASP A 31 2.57 -4.90 7.43
C ASP A 31 1.65 -6.13 7.54
N PRO A 32 1.63 -6.84 8.68
CA PRO A 32 0.83 -8.06 8.80
C PRO A 32 -0.67 -7.81 8.63
N VAL A 33 -1.12 -6.56 8.83
CA VAL A 33 -2.50 -6.16 8.60
C VAL A 33 -2.78 -6.13 7.11
N MET A 34 -1.87 -5.52 6.33
CA MET A 34 -1.99 -5.48 4.88
C MET A 34 -1.89 -6.86 4.25
N ASP A 35 -1.02 -7.74 4.77
CA ASP A 35 -0.93 -9.12 4.29
C ASP A 35 -2.25 -9.88 4.48
N ARG A 36 -2.89 -9.75 5.66
CA ARG A 36 -4.21 -10.35 5.94
C ARG A 36 -5.31 -9.77 5.05
N TYR A 37 -5.31 -8.45 4.87
CA TYR A 37 -6.26 -7.78 3.98
C TYR A 37 -6.10 -8.26 2.55
N ASN A 38 -4.90 -8.24 2.01
CA ASN A 38 -4.61 -8.65 0.63
C ASN A 38 -5.00 -10.11 0.39
N ALA A 39 -4.65 -11.02 1.32
CA ALA A 39 -5.03 -12.41 1.23
C ALA A 39 -6.55 -12.63 1.24
N ALA A 40 -7.33 -11.82 1.94
CA ALA A 40 -8.78 -11.86 1.89
C ALA A 40 -9.33 -11.27 0.57
N ALA A 41 -8.78 -10.14 0.12
CA ALA A 41 -9.16 -9.46 -1.11
C ALA A 41 -8.89 -10.32 -2.36
N GLU A 42 -7.77 -11.03 -2.43
CA GLU A 42 -7.44 -11.96 -3.51
C GLU A 42 -8.48 -13.09 -3.64
N ARG A 43 -9.02 -13.57 -2.52
CA ARG A 43 -10.12 -14.54 -2.49
C ARG A 43 -11.49 -13.91 -2.66
N GLN A 44 -11.58 -12.60 -2.85
CA GLN A 44 -12.83 -11.83 -2.87
C GLN A 44 -13.66 -11.98 -1.58
N ASP A 45 -13.02 -12.35 -0.48
CA ASP A 45 -13.66 -12.42 0.83
C ASP A 45 -13.69 -11.02 1.47
N TRP A 46 -14.57 -10.17 0.91
CA TRP A 46 -14.67 -8.78 1.30
C TRP A 46 -15.16 -8.59 2.74
N LYS A 47 -15.88 -9.57 3.28
CA LYS A 47 -16.29 -9.55 4.68
C LYS A 47 -15.09 -9.70 5.61
N SER A 48 -14.21 -10.66 5.35
CA SER A 48 -12.97 -10.84 6.11
C SER A 48 -12.01 -9.67 5.91
N ALA A 49 -11.91 -9.13 4.69
CA ALA A 49 -11.12 -7.93 4.41
C ALA A 49 -11.61 -6.72 5.24
N ALA A 50 -12.93 -6.48 5.27
CA ALA A 50 -13.52 -5.43 6.10
C ALA A 50 -13.27 -5.66 7.61
N GLY A 51 -13.41 -6.90 8.09
CA GLY A 51 -13.11 -7.27 9.48
C GLY A 51 -11.67 -6.95 9.86
N THR A 52 -10.71 -7.29 8.98
CA THR A 52 -9.29 -6.99 9.19
C THR A 52 -9.05 -5.48 9.32
N MET A 53 -9.64 -4.67 8.46
CA MET A 53 -9.47 -3.21 8.51
C MET A 53 -10.20 -2.60 9.73
N SER A 54 -11.36 -3.12 10.10
CA SER A 54 -12.08 -2.68 11.31
C SER A 54 -11.26 -2.88 12.57
N GLU A 55 -10.63 -4.06 12.71
CA GLU A 55 -9.72 -4.37 13.82
C GLU A 55 -8.50 -3.43 13.82
N ALA A 56 -7.88 -3.24 12.65
CA ALA A 56 -6.73 -2.37 12.48
C ALA A 56 -7.03 -0.90 12.83
N LEU A 57 -8.22 -0.42 12.47
CA LEU A 57 -8.69 0.93 12.83
C LEU A 57 -8.93 1.08 14.33
N GLY A 58 -9.29 0.02 15.04
CA GLY A 58 -9.37 0.02 16.50
C GLY A 58 -8.02 0.34 17.15
N ALA A 59 -6.93 -0.18 16.59
CA ALA A 59 -5.57 0.07 17.06
C ALA A 59 -4.97 1.36 16.51
N ASN A 60 -5.30 1.74 15.27
CA ASN A 60 -4.74 2.89 14.56
C ASN A 60 -5.82 3.71 13.84
N PRO A 61 -6.65 4.47 14.58
CA PRO A 61 -7.80 5.19 14.01
C PRO A 61 -7.45 6.40 13.13
N ARG A 62 -6.17 6.72 12.98
CA ARG A 62 -5.69 7.84 12.16
C ARG A 62 -4.91 7.39 10.92
N ASN A 63 -5.07 6.15 10.50
CA ASN A 63 -4.45 5.64 9.29
C ASN A 63 -5.40 5.82 8.09
N ALA A 64 -5.01 6.68 7.14
CA ALA A 64 -5.82 6.99 5.95
C ALA A 64 -6.03 5.77 5.06
N ASP A 65 -4.98 4.95 4.86
CA ASP A 65 -5.07 3.74 4.05
C ASP A 65 -6.08 2.74 4.64
N TYR A 66 -6.08 2.56 5.98
CA TYR A 66 -7.01 1.64 6.63
C TYR A 66 -8.46 2.11 6.49
N HIS A 67 -8.73 3.41 6.60
CA HIS A 67 -10.06 3.96 6.33
C HIS A 67 -10.48 3.73 4.87
N ASN A 68 -9.60 4.00 3.93
CA ASN A 68 -9.84 3.78 2.51
C ASN A 68 -10.17 2.30 2.21
N LEU A 69 -9.32 1.37 2.69
CA LEU A 69 -9.48 -0.06 2.44
C LEU A 69 -10.69 -0.66 3.17
N TYR A 70 -11.04 -0.14 4.35
CA TYR A 70 -12.26 -0.52 5.05
C TYR A 70 -13.51 -0.16 4.25
N ALA A 71 -13.60 1.09 3.80
CA ALA A 71 -14.70 1.55 2.96
C ALA A 71 -14.79 0.76 1.65
N TYR A 72 -13.65 0.49 1.02
CA TYR A 72 -13.59 -0.33 -0.19
C TYR A 72 -14.14 -1.74 0.04
N ALA A 73 -13.69 -2.42 1.08
CA ALA A 73 -14.15 -3.76 1.41
C ALA A 73 -15.64 -3.82 1.76
N LEU A 74 -16.15 -2.83 2.52
CA LEU A 74 -17.59 -2.69 2.81
C LEU A 74 -18.40 -2.54 1.52
N ARG A 75 -17.97 -1.65 0.62
CA ARG A 75 -18.63 -1.42 -0.67
C ARG A 75 -18.63 -2.69 -1.53
N ARG A 76 -17.49 -3.39 -1.59
CA ARG A 76 -17.34 -4.61 -2.38
C ARG A 76 -18.11 -5.79 -1.82
N SER A 77 -18.33 -5.85 -0.51
CA SER A 77 -19.12 -6.91 0.13
C SER A 77 -20.63 -6.83 -0.21
N GLY A 78 -21.08 -5.68 -0.70
CA GLY A 78 -22.51 -5.44 -1.00
C GLY A 78 -23.41 -5.38 0.25
N SER A 79 -22.84 -5.56 1.44
CA SER A 79 -23.57 -5.52 2.72
C SER A 79 -23.31 -4.22 3.51
N GLY A 80 -22.46 -3.33 2.97
CA GLY A 80 -22.09 -2.08 3.61
C GLY A 80 -23.19 -1.03 3.45
N ASP A 81 -23.57 -0.39 4.57
CA ASP A 81 -24.30 0.85 4.53
C ASP A 81 -23.47 1.93 3.81
N MET A 82 -24.02 2.50 2.74
CA MET A 82 -23.32 3.52 1.95
C MET A 82 -22.96 4.75 2.78
N ASP A 83 -23.72 5.10 3.81
CA ASP A 83 -23.36 6.19 4.71
C ASP A 83 -22.07 5.89 5.47
N VAL A 84 -21.89 4.64 5.91
CA VAL A 84 -20.64 4.19 6.55
C VAL A 84 -19.49 4.19 5.55
N VAL A 85 -19.71 3.74 4.32
CA VAL A 85 -18.73 3.76 3.24
C VAL A 85 -18.25 5.18 2.97
N PHE A 86 -19.19 6.12 2.77
CA PHE A 86 -18.87 7.54 2.56
C PHE A 86 -18.13 8.16 3.75
N LYS A 87 -18.55 7.85 4.98
CA LYS A 87 -17.89 8.32 6.20
C LYS A 87 -16.40 7.95 6.20
N HIS A 88 -16.08 6.70 5.91
CA HIS A 88 -14.69 6.23 5.97
C HIS A 88 -13.83 6.76 4.81
N TYR A 89 -14.34 6.85 3.59
CA TYR A 89 -13.62 7.53 2.51
C TYR A 89 -13.35 9.00 2.81
N ASN A 90 -14.35 9.71 3.35
CA ASN A 90 -14.17 11.11 3.74
C ASN A 90 -13.16 11.26 4.88
N GLU A 91 -13.12 10.31 5.83
CA GLU A 91 -12.10 10.32 6.89
C GLU A 91 -10.69 10.05 6.32
N ALA A 92 -10.55 9.14 5.36
CA ALA A 92 -9.28 8.94 4.66
C ALA A 92 -8.79 10.25 4.01
N LEU A 93 -9.68 10.97 3.31
CA LEU A 93 -9.35 12.26 2.68
C LEU A 93 -9.16 13.41 3.68
N ARG A 94 -9.79 13.34 4.86
CA ARG A 94 -9.51 14.30 5.94
C ARG A 94 -8.11 14.10 6.52
N LEU A 95 -7.65 12.85 6.61
CA LEU A 95 -6.32 12.47 7.11
C LEU A 95 -5.23 12.72 6.05
N ASP A 96 -5.51 12.36 4.81
CA ASP A 96 -4.66 12.62 3.64
C ASP A 96 -5.48 13.17 2.47
N PRO A 97 -5.51 14.50 2.29
CA PRO A 97 -6.25 15.15 1.19
C PRO A 97 -5.74 14.81 -0.22
N LYS A 98 -4.60 14.16 -0.33
CA LYS A 98 -4.02 13.72 -1.61
C LYS A 98 -4.04 12.21 -1.81
N HIS A 99 -4.77 11.49 -0.98
CA HIS A 99 -4.88 10.04 -1.04
C HIS A 99 -5.59 9.60 -2.34
N ARG A 100 -4.81 9.21 -3.34
CA ARG A 100 -5.32 8.89 -4.68
C ARG A 100 -6.40 7.81 -4.68
N GLY A 101 -6.15 6.68 -4.03
CA GLY A 101 -7.12 5.58 -3.95
C GLY A 101 -8.44 5.99 -3.26
N ALA A 102 -8.40 6.89 -2.26
CA ALA A 102 -9.63 7.39 -1.65
C ALA A 102 -10.42 8.31 -2.58
N HIS A 103 -9.76 9.13 -3.40
CA HIS A 103 -10.45 9.92 -4.44
C HIS A 103 -11.06 9.03 -5.51
N GLU A 104 -10.34 8.02 -5.99
CA GLU A 104 -10.84 7.05 -6.97
C GLU A 104 -12.10 6.34 -6.42
N TYR A 105 -11.96 5.65 -5.30
CA TYR A 105 -13.04 4.80 -4.77
C TYR A 105 -14.24 5.58 -4.25
N LEU A 106 -14.03 6.79 -3.72
CA LEU A 106 -15.14 7.68 -3.37
C LEU A 106 -15.86 8.20 -4.62
N GLY A 107 -15.11 8.51 -5.68
CA GLY A 107 -15.68 8.86 -6.98
C GLY A 107 -16.56 7.73 -7.53
N GLU A 108 -16.08 6.49 -7.51
CA GLU A 108 -16.87 5.32 -7.90
C GLU A 108 -18.10 5.11 -7.01
N ALA A 109 -17.96 5.31 -5.68
CA ALA A 109 -19.08 5.22 -4.75
C ALA A 109 -20.17 6.27 -5.09
N TYR A 110 -19.78 7.48 -5.48
CA TYR A 110 -20.72 8.50 -5.96
C TYR A 110 -21.42 8.10 -7.26
N LEU A 111 -20.72 7.45 -8.19
CA LEU A 111 -21.36 6.91 -9.41
C LEU A 111 -22.40 5.85 -9.07
N MET A 112 -22.11 4.95 -8.11
CA MET A 112 -23.06 3.92 -7.67
C MET A 112 -24.38 4.49 -7.14
N VAL A 113 -24.34 5.68 -6.51
CA VAL A 113 -25.55 6.37 -6.01
C VAL A 113 -26.08 7.42 -6.99
N GLY A 114 -25.58 7.45 -8.23
CA GLY A 114 -26.04 8.36 -9.29
C GLY A 114 -25.55 9.80 -9.16
N ASN A 115 -24.61 10.09 -8.25
CA ASN A 115 -24.08 11.45 -8.07
C ASN A 115 -22.86 11.69 -8.96
N VAL A 116 -23.11 11.78 -10.27
CA VAL A 116 -22.05 11.99 -11.29
C VAL A 116 -21.28 13.30 -11.05
N ALA A 117 -21.96 14.34 -10.51
CA ALA A 117 -21.30 15.63 -10.26
C ALA A 117 -20.17 15.47 -9.24
N LYS A 118 -20.41 14.75 -8.14
CA LYS A 118 -19.39 14.47 -7.12
C LYS A 118 -18.27 13.57 -7.65
N ALA A 119 -18.59 12.57 -8.46
CA ALA A 119 -17.56 11.73 -9.09
C ALA A 119 -16.61 12.58 -9.97
N LYS A 120 -17.12 13.53 -10.74
CA LYS A 120 -16.34 14.47 -11.54
C LYS A 120 -15.44 15.39 -10.70
N GLU A 121 -15.89 15.81 -9.52
CA GLU A 121 -15.06 16.59 -8.60
C GLU A 121 -13.82 15.78 -8.17
N HIS A 122 -14.01 14.50 -7.82
CA HIS A 122 -12.91 13.61 -7.46
C HIS A 122 -11.97 13.33 -8.64
N LEU A 123 -12.51 13.12 -9.83
CA LEU A 123 -11.70 12.97 -11.05
C LEU A 123 -10.85 14.22 -11.31
N SER A 124 -11.43 15.41 -11.20
CA SER A 124 -10.69 16.67 -11.35
C SER A 124 -9.61 16.86 -10.28
N THR A 125 -9.83 16.32 -9.08
CA THR A 125 -8.80 16.35 -8.03
C THR A 125 -7.66 15.40 -8.36
N LEU A 126 -7.97 14.18 -8.83
CA LEU A 126 -6.96 13.22 -9.28
C LEU A 126 -6.11 13.77 -10.43
N ASP A 127 -6.73 14.46 -11.41
CA ASP A 127 -6.01 15.12 -12.51
C ASP A 127 -4.93 16.10 -12.00
N LYS A 128 -5.22 16.82 -10.92
CA LYS A 128 -4.27 17.75 -10.30
C LYS A 128 -3.20 17.06 -9.45
N ILE A 129 -3.54 15.96 -8.81
CA ILE A 129 -2.60 15.19 -7.96
C ILE A 129 -1.65 14.36 -8.83
N CYS A 130 -2.15 13.81 -9.93
CA CYS A 130 -1.44 12.88 -10.81
C CYS A 130 -0.80 13.61 -12.01
N PHE A 131 0.10 14.54 -11.73
CA PHE A 131 0.70 15.42 -12.75
C PHE A 131 1.31 14.68 -13.96
N PHE A 132 1.77 13.44 -13.76
CA PHE A 132 2.31 12.58 -14.82
C PHE A 132 1.39 11.40 -15.19
N GLY A 133 0.13 11.46 -14.79
CA GLY A 133 -0.82 10.34 -14.90
C GLY A 133 -0.73 9.37 -13.72
N CYS A 134 -1.82 8.67 -13.45
CA CYS A 134 -1.90 7.58 -12.47
C CYS A 134 -3.07 6.66 -12.79
N SER A 135 -2.98 5.41 -12.36
CA SER A 135 -4.04 4.41 -12.56
C SER A 135 -5.37 4.85 -11.97
N GLU A 136 -5.35 5.49 -10.80
CA GLU A 136 -6.55 5.93 -10.09
C GLU A 136 -7.38 6.96 -10.88
N TYR A 137 -6.69 7.84 -11.62
CA TYR A 137 -7.37 8.76 -12.54
C TYR A 137 -7.99 8.02 -13.73
N ASP A 138 -7.23 7.12 -14.34
CA ASP A 138 -7.67 6.38 -15.51
C ASP A 138 -8.85 5.45 -15.19
N ASP A 139 -8.80 4.78 -14.02
CA ASP A 139 -9.85 3.88 -13.57
C ASP A 139 -11.15 4.64 -13.24
N LEU A 140 -11.08 5.75 -12.50
CA LEU A 140 -12.27 6.56 -12.24
C LEU A 140 -12.83 7.21 -13.52
N LYS A 141 -11.97 7.64 -14.45
CA LYS A 141 -12.39 8.19 -15.75
C LYS A 141 -13.12 7.15 -16.59
N LYS A 142 -12.64 5.91 -16.57
CA LYS A 142 -13.27 4.80 -17.29
C LYS A 142 -14.62 4.39 -16.69
N ALA A 143 -14.79 4.58 -15.37
CA ALA A 143 -16.03 4.27 -14.66
C ALA A 143 -17.16 5.28 -14.92
N GLN A 144 -16.86 6.49 -15.43
CA GLN A 144 -17.84 7.55 -15.78
C GLN A 144 -18.46 7.33 -17.13
#